data_f1aea4c2b9f27aec18f415dc5c032f5f
#
_entry.id   f1aea4c2b9f27aec18f415dc5c032f5f
#
_cell.length_a   1.000
_cell.length_b   1.000
_cell.length_c   1.000
_cell.angle_alpha   90.00
_cell.angle_beta   90.00
_cell.angle_gamma   90.00
#
_symmetry.space_group_name_H-M   'P 1'
#
loop_
_entity.id
_entity.type
_entity.pdbx_description
1 polymer ?
#
loop_
_entity_poly.entity_id
_entity_poly.type
_entity_poly.pdbx_seq_one_letter_code
_entity_poly.pdbx_strand_id
1 'polypeptide(L)'
;MNNKLRILGIRGVPAAHGGFETFAHHFSLYLVKNGWQVEVFCQKSDGPKFSQDEWMGVVRSNIRVKSESSFWSVIFDFLCILHCIKDKTPCLILGYNTAVFSAILRLFRVPVVINMDGIEWKRAKWSPVARAWFWFNDWMGCLLGNKLVADNPGIADHLATRGVAKKTVMIPYGADCVLKADVSALAKYGLRPNEFCTVIARPEPENSILEIVQEFSKRKRGCKLVVLGDYSNATGYKKRVLDAAGDEVVFVGAIYDKAVVSALRFFSKVYFHGHTVGGTNPSLVEAMGAGNAVIAHGNIYNRWVLGGAGTYFESPAELASAIEVLLGDSEVLARMQALTRERFHAEFELEKVHAQYELVMMRLTDRLATIPARLNGINEGAATR
;
A
#
# COMPACT_ATOMS: atom_id res chain seq x y z
N MET A 1 -14.99 -8.85 27.34
CA MET A 1 -14.95 -9.85 26.27
C MET A 1 -13.61 -9.73 25.54
N ASN A 2 -12.84 -10.82 25.37
CA ASN A 2 -11.50 -10.76 24.77
C ASN A 2 -11.62 -10.69 23.24
N ASN A 3 -11.41 -9.49 22.67
CA ASN A 3 -11.31 -9.31 21.22
C ASN A 3 -9.98 -9.88 20.74
N LYS A 4 -10.01 -10.95 19.96
CA LYS A 4 -8.79 -11.59 19.43
C LYS A 4 -8.76 -11.50 17.91
N LEU A 5 -7.57 -11.29 17.35
CA LEU A 5 -7.34 -11.27 15.91
C LEU A 5 -5.98 -11.89 15.59
N ARG A 6 -5.92 -12.69 14.50
CA ARG A 6 -4.69 -13.15 13.87
C ARG A 6 -4.47 -12.44 12.54
N ILE A 7 -3.24 -11.99 12.30
CA ILE A 7 -2.84 -11.34 11.05
C ILE A 7 -1.82 -12.22 10.34
N LEU A 8 -2.10 -12.54 9.06
CA LEU A 8 -1.32 -13.43 8.19
C LEU A 8 -1.09 -12.76 6.82
N GLY A 9 -0.28 -13.40 5.97
CA GLY A 9 -0.03 -12.95 4.59
C GLY A 9 1.06 -11.89 4.49
N ILE A 10 1.89 -11.75 5.52
CA ILE A 10 3.04 -10.84 5.59
C ILE A 10 4.27 -11.55 6.14
N ARG A 11 5.43 -10.96 5.96
CA ARG A 11 6.68 -11.51 6.54
C ARG A 11 6.81 -11.25 8.04
N GLY A 12 6.09 -10.27 8.60
CA GLY A 12 6.05 -10.02 10.03
C GLY A 12 6.04 -8.56 10.44
N VAL A 13 6.10 -8.35 11.76
CA VAL A 13 6.22 -7.03 12.40
C VAL A 13 7.43 -7.02 13.36
N PRO A 14 8.14 -5.88 13.56
CA PRO A 14 7.90 -4.57 12.92
C PRO A 14 8.12 -4.59 11.41
N ALA A 15 7.49 -3.66 10.69
CA ALA A 15 7.58 -3.58 9.24
C ALA A 15 9.02 -3.32 8.78
N ALA A 16 9.51 -4.20 7.90
CA ALA A 16 10.80 -4.06 7.23
C ALA A 16 10.66 -3.97 5.69
N HIS A 17 9.53 -4.40 5.15
CA HIS A 17 9.28 -4.50 3.71
C HIS A 17 7.83 -4.13 3.40
N GLY A 18 7.54 -3.61 2.24
CA GLY A 18 6.22 -3.48 1.62
C GLY A 18 5.08 -2.79 2.38
N GLY A 19 3.98 -2.56 1.66
CA GLY A 19 2.81 -1.87 2.18
C GLY A 19 2.02 -2.70 3.20
N PHE A 20 1.88 -4.01 3.00
CA PHE A 20 1.12 -4.86 3.92
C PHE A 20 1.79 -5.04 5.27
N GLU A 21 3.13 -5.11 5.33
CA GLU A 21 3.86 -5.11 6.59
C GLU A 21 3.71 -3.78 7.32
N THR A 22 3.73 -2.66 6.60
CA THR A 22 3.49 -1.33 7.17
C THR A 22 2.06 -1.22 7.71
N PHE A 23 1.07 -1.67 6.96
CA PHE A 23 -0.32 -1.73 7.43
C PHE A 23 -0.45 -2.62 8.69
N ALA A 24 0.06 -3.84 8.66
CA ALA A 24 -0.03 -4.76 9.80
C ALA A 24 0.68 -4.22 11.05
N HIS A 25 1.83 -3.55 10.88
CA HIS A 25 2.54 -2.87 11.97
C HIS A 25 1.62 -1.84 12.66
N HIS A 26 1.09 -0.89 11.91
CA HIS A 26 0.26 0.18 12.47
C HIS A 26 -1.09 -0.35 12.96
N PHE A 27 -1.73 -1.24 12.22
CA PHE A 27 -3.03 -1.81 12.58
C PHE A 27 -2.97 -2.69 13.83
N SER A 28 -1.91 -3.51 13.99
CA SER A 28 -1.75 -4.31 15.21
C SER A 28 -1.58 -3.44 16.45
N LEU A 29 -0.80 -2.36 16.36
CA LEU A 29 -0.63 -1.40 17.48
C LEU A 29 -1.92 -0.63 17.78
N TYR A 30 -2.65 -0.21 16.74
CA TYR A 30 -3.96 0.42 16.89
C TYR A 30 -4.94 -0.50 17.64
N LEU A 31 -5.01 -1.76 17.26
CA LEU A 31 -5.88 -2.74 17.90
C LEU A 31 -5.48 -3.02 19.36
N VAL A 32 -4.18 -3.18 19.65
CA VAL A 32 -3.70 -3.34 21.03
C VAL A 32 -4.09 -2.13 21.89
N LYS A 33 -3.92 -0.92 21.39
CA LYS A 33 -4.37 0.32 22.06
C LYS A 33 -5.88 0.30 22.36
N ASN A 34 -6.68 -0.34 21.49
CA ASN A 34 -8.13 -0.49 21.62
C ASN A 34 -8.54 -1.76 22.41
N GLY A 35 -7.61 -2.42 23.09
CA GLY A 35 -7.89 -3.55 23.98
C GLY A 35 -8.04 -4.91 23.29
N TRP A 36 -7.59 -5.04 22.03
CA TRP A 36 -7.55 -6.32 21.34
C TRP A 36 -6.31 -7.14 21.72
N GLN A 37 -6.45 -8.44 21.73
CA GLN A 37 -5.33 -9.39 21.71
C GLN A 37 -4.99 -9.70 20.26
N VAL A 38 -3.81 -9.28 19.81
CA VAL A 38 -3.38 -9.43 18.43
C VAL A 38 -2.21 -10.38 18.33
N GLU A 39 -2.34 -11.39 17.47
CA GLU A 39 -1.28 -12.31 17.09
C GLU A 39 -0.89 -12.08 15.63
N VAL A 40 0.40 -11.84 15.37
CA VAL A 40 0.96 -11.66 14.03
C VAL A 40 1.95 -12.77 13.73
N PHE A 41 1.77 -13.46 12.59
CA PHE A 41 2.73 -14.47 12.16
C PHE A 41 3.93 -13.82 11.48
N CYS A 42 5.13 -14.24 11.92
CA CYS A 42 6.40 -13.69 11.47
C CYS A 42 7.30 -14.76 10.89
N GLN A 43 7.78 -14.54 9.67
CA GLN A 43 8.73 -15.39 8.98
C GLN A 43 10.14 -15.20 9.57
N LYS A 44 10.85 -16.28 9.87
CA LYS A 44 12.24 -16.26 10.33
C LYS A 44 13.09 -17.20 9.48
N SER A 45 14.36 -16.87 9.33
CA SER A 45 15.37 -17.70 8.65
C SER A 45 16.18 -18.55 9.63
N ASP A 46 16.18 -18.18 10.92
CA ASP A 46 16.96 -18.78 12.00
C ASP A 46 16.12 -19.11 13.23
N GLY A 47 16.74 -19.68 14.26
CA GLY A 47 16.08 -20.02 15.53
C GLY A 47 15.26 -21.33 15.49
N PRO A 48 14.38 -21.57 16.48
CA PRO A 48 13.54 -22.76 16.56
C PRO A 48 12.50 -22.80 15.44
N LYS A 49 11.94 -24.02 15.15
CA LYS A 49 10.89 -24.18 14.12
C LYS A 49 9.67 -23.29 14.39
N PHE A 50 9.33 -23.11 15.65
CA PHE A 50 8.28 -22.24 16.15
C PHE A 50 8.69 -21.62 17.47
N SER A 51 8.43 -20.32 17.64
CA SER A 51 8.56 -19.59 18.91
C SER A 51 7.54 -18.46 18.98
N GLN A 52 7.27 -18.02 20.19
CA GLN A 52 6.46 -16.82 20.40
C GLN A 52 7.25 -15.84 21.24
N ASP A 53 7.10 -14.58 20.91
CA ASP A 53 7.57 -13.44 21.70
C ASP A 53 6.52 -12.31 21.66
N GLU A 54 6.76 -11.26 22.41
CA GLU A 54 5.88 -10.10 22.45
C GLU A 54 6.62 -8.85 21.96
N TRP A 55 5.96 -8.06 21.14
CA TRP A 55 6.44 -6.78 20.66
C TRP A 55 5.36 -5.71 20.84
N MET A 56 5.57 -4.76 21.75
CA MET A 56 4.63 -3.64 22.03
C MET A 56 3.18 -4.11 22.29
N GLY A 57 2.99 -5.22 23.03
CA GLY A 57 1.67 -5.80 23.30
C GLY A 57 1.12 -6.71 22.18
N VAL A 58 1.83 -6.85 21.06
CA VAL A 58 1.49 -7.76 19.96
C VAL A 58 2.22 -9.08 20.14
N VAL A 59 1.50 -10.19 20.17
CA VAL A 59 2.09 -11.54 20.16
C VAL A 59 2.63 -11.83 18.77
N ARG A 60 3.92 -12.11 18.64
CA ARG A 60 4.53 -12.55 17.38
C ARG A 60 4.72 -14.07 17.41
N SER A 61 4.06 -14.76 16.48
CA SER A 61 4.25 -16.20 16.26
C SER A 61 5.28 -16.38 15.15
N ASN A 62 6.53 -16.66 15.56
CA ASN A 62 7.66 -16.79 14.67
C ASN A 62 7.74 -18.21 14.10
N ILE A 63 7.70 -18.36 12.78
CA ILE A 63 7.82 -19.62 12.07
C ILE A 63 9.09 -19.60 11.22
N ARG A 64 9.98 -20.58 11.46
CA ARG A 64 11.21 -20.72 10.69
C ARG A 64 10.96 -21.42 9.36
N VAL A 65 11.43 -20.79 8.29
CA VAL A 65 11.56 -21.34 6.94
C VAL A 65 12.97 -21.18 6.42
N LYS A 66 13.36 -21.96 5.39
CA LYS A 66 14.77 -22.02 4.95
C LYS A 66 15.28 -20.75 4.24
N SER A 67 14.40 -19.97 3.62
CA SER A 67 14.76 -18.73 2.94
C SER A 67 13.56 -17.82 2.75
N GLU A 68 13.79 -16.60 2.26
CA GLU A 68 12.74 -15.62 1.94
C GLU A 68 12.24 -15.70 0.47
N SER A 69 12.55 -16.80 -0.24
CA SER A 69 12.05 -16.99 -1.61
C SER A 69 10.55 -17.21 -1.66
N SER A 70 9.94 -16.96 -2.83
CA SER A 70 8.48 -17.11 -3.02
C SER A 70 7.98 -18.52 -2.65
N PHE A 71 8.75 -19.56 -2.95
CA PHE A 71 8.41 -20.94 -2.56
C PHE A 71 8.31 -21.10 -1.04
N TRP A 72 9.29 -20.60 -0.29
CA TRP A 72 9.30 -20.69 1.16
C TRP A 72 8.26 -19.76 1.81
N SER A 73 7.87 -18.67 1.15
CA SER A 73 6.73 -17.87 1.59
C SER A 73 5.41 -18.64 1.48
N VAL A 74 5.20 -19.44 0.42
CA VAL A 74 4.04 -20.34 0.31
C VAL A 74 4.02 -21.39 1.43
N ILE A 75 5.18 -22.00 1.76
CA ILE A 75 5.31 -22.94 2.88
C ILE A 75 5.02 -22.25 4.21
N PHE A 76 5.54 -21.04 4.40
CA PHE A 76 5.27 -20.23 5.60
C PHE A 76 3.77 -19.98 5.79
N ASP A 77 3.07 -19.52 4.74
CA ASP A 77 1.63 -19.27 4.78
C ASP A 77 0.84 -20.53 5.13
N PHE A 78 1.21 -21.67 4.54
CA PHE A 78 0.60 -22.95 4.87
C PHE A 78 0.78 -23.32 6.37
N LEU A 79 1.99 -23.15 6.91
CA LEU A 79 2.26 -23.40 8.33
C LEU A 79 1.48 -22.45 9.24
N CYS A 80 1.35 -21.18 8.88
CA CYS A 80 0.50 -20.22 9.59
C CYS A 80 -0.94 -20.71 9.69
N ILE A 81 -1.51 -21.16 8.58
CA ILE A 81 -2.88 -21.71 8.52
C ILE A 81 -3.06 -22.89 9.47
N LEU A 82 -2.08 -23.83 9.52
CA LEU A 82 -2.13 -24.97 10.43
C LEU A 82 -2.09 -24.56 11.92
N HIS A 83 -1.42 -23.45 12.24
CA HIS A 83 -1.47 -22.90 13.60
C HIS A 83 -2.81 -22.25 13.94
N CYS A 84 -3.53 -21.72 12.96
CA CYS A 84 -4.79 -21.00 13.17
C CYS A 84 -5.99 -21.92 13.46
N ILE A 85 -5.94 -23.21 13.17
CA ILE A 85 -7.09 -24.13 13.34
C ILE A 85 -7.34 -24.58 14.79
N LYS A 86 -6.47 -24.20 15.74
CA LYS A 86 -6.54 -24.60 17.15
C LYS A 86 -7.77 -24.04 17.88
N ASP A 87 -8.26 -22.90 17.44
CA ASP A 87 -9.43 -22.23 18.00
C ASP A 87 -10.19 -21.44 16.91
N LYS A 88 -11.22 -20.68 17.29
CA LYS A 88 -12.06 -19.88 16.38
C LYS A 88 -11.63 -18.43 16.27
N THR A 89 -10.41 -18.07 16.66
CA THR A 89 -9.91 -16.70 16.54
C THR A 89 -9.95 -16.26 15.08
N PRO A 90 -10.60 -15.14 14.74
CA PRO A 90 -10.68 -14.63 13.37
C PRO A 90 -9.30 -14.37 12.77
N CYS A 91 -9.17 -14.61 11.46
CA CYS A 91 -7.96 -14.36 10.71
C CYS A 91 -8.18 -13.23 9.70
N LEU A 92 -7.28 -12.24 9.70
CA LEU A 92 -7.10 -11.27 8.63
C LEU A 92 -5.91 -11.70 7.79
N ILE A 93 -6.17 -12.02 6.51
CA ILE A 93 -5.14 -12.41 5.55
C ILE A 93 -4.90 -11.22 4.62
N LEU A 94 -3.65 -10.78 4.56
CA LEU A 94 -3.22 -9.65 3.72
C LEU A 94 -2.64 -10.17 2.41
N GLY A 95 -3.41 -9.99 1.33
CA GLY A 95 -3.14 -10.56 0.02
C GLY A 95 -3.78 -11.94 -0.18
N TYR A 96 -4.04 -12.27 -1.45
CA TYR A 96 -4.71 -13.53 -1.82
C TYR A 96 -3.75 -14.59 -2.41
N ASN A 97 -2.45 -14.35 -2.35
CA ASN A 97 -1.44 -15.15 -3.08
C ASN A 97 -1.47 -16.66 -2.75
N THR A 98 -1.96 -17.01 -1.57
CA THR A 98 -2.09 -18.38 -1.05
C THR A 98 -3.49 -18.64 -0.49
N ALA A 99 -4.50 -17.94 -1.01
CA ALA A 99 -5.88 -17.98 -0.49
C ALA A 99 -6.47 -19.38 -0.49
N VAL A 100 -6.00 -20.29 -1.35
CA VAL A 100 -6.43 -21.70 -1.39
C VAL A 100 -6.28 -22.40 -0.03
N PHE A 101 -5.30 -22.03 0.78
CA PHE A 101 -5.11 -22.63 2.11
C PHE A 101 -6.20 -22.23 3.10
N SER A 102 -6.96 -21.16 2.82
CA SER A 102 -8.12 -20.79 3.61
C SER A 102 -9.24 -21.85 3.57
N ALA A 103 -9.18 -22.82 2.66
CA ALA A 103 -10.07 -23.99 2.68
C ALA A 103 -9.97 -24.76 3.99
N ILE A 104 -8.76 -24.86 4.57
CA ILE A 104 -8.53 -25.49 5.86
C ILE A 104 -9.22 -24.70 6.97
N LEU A 105 -9.07 -23.38 7.01
CA LEU A 105 -9.75 -22.52 7.98
C LEU A 105 -11.27 -22.67 7.90
N ARG A 106 -11.82 -22.73 6.67
CA ARG A 106 -13.25 -22.95 6.45
C ARG A 106 -13.73 -24.30 6.98
N LEU A 107 -12.96 -25.37 6.75
CA LEU A 107 -13.26 -26.72 7.28
C LEU A 107 -13.35 -26.69 8.81
N PHE A 108 -12.44 -25.97 9.46
CA PHE A 108 -12.41 -25.82 10.92
C PHE A 108 -13.30 -24.67 11.43
N ARG A 109 -14.12 -24.04 10.55
CA ARG A 109 -15.03 -22.93 10.88
C ARG A 109 -14.34 -21.73 11.53
N VAL A 110 -13.09 -21.45 11.17
CA VAL A 110 -12.36 -20.24 11.57
C VAL A 110 -12.81 -19.09 10.67
N PRO A 111 -13.27 -17.95 11.21
CA PRO A 111 -13.67 -16.80 10.40
C PRO A 111 -12.47 -16.16 9.69
N VAL A 112 -12.64 -15.81 8.38
CA VAL A 112 -11.57 -15.28 7.54
C VAL A 112 -12.01 -14.00 6.84
N VAL A 113 -11.21 -12.95 6.99
CA VAL A 113 -11.24 -11.75 6.14
C VAL A 113 -10.01 -11.76 5.27
N ILE A 114 -10.17 -11.52 3.96
CA ILE A 114 -9.05 -11.45 3.02
C ILE A 114 -9.02 -10.06 2.39
N ASN A 115 -7.90 -9.37 2.53
CA ASN A 115 -7.61 -8.21 1.69
C ASN A 115 -7.17 -8.73 0.32
N MET A 116 -7.92 -8.36 -0.72
CA MET A 116 -7.74 -8.91 -2.06
C MET A 116 -6.65 -8.24 -2.88
N ASP A 117 -5.91 -7.27 -2.28
CA ASP A 117 -4.80 -6.58 -2.98
C ASP A 117 -5.20 -6.03 -4.36
N GLY A 118 -4.22 -5.83 -5.24
CA GLY A 118 -4.44 -5.55 -6.66
C GLY A 118 -4.68 -6.81 -7.50
N ILE A 119 -4.91 -6.65 -8.79
CA ILE A 119 -5.12 -7.77 -9.71
C ILE A 119 -3.75 -8.30 -10.18
N GLU A 120 -3.03 -9.02 -9.30
CA GLU A 120 -1.64 -9.47 -9.53
C GLU A 120 -1.48 -10.33 -10.80
N TRP A 121 -2.45 -11.18 -11.14
CA TRP A 121 -2.37 -12.02 -12.31
C TRP A 121 -2.41 -11.26 -13.65
N LYS A 122 -2.82 -9.99 -13.65
CA LYS A 122 -2.76 -9.11 -14.85
C LYS A 122 -1.39 -8.47 -15.05
N ARG A 123 -0.50 -8.48 -14.06
CA ARG A 123 0.80 -7.79 -14.13
C ARG A 123 1.76 -8.53 -15.06
N ALA A 124 2.33 -7.78 -16.00
CA ALA A 124 3.22 -8.32 -17.04
C ALA A 124 4.54 -8.89 -16.50
N LYS A 125 4.96 -8.47 -15.30
CA LYS A 125 6.20 -8.96 -14.68
C LYS A 125 6.18 -10.44 -14.30
N TRP A 126 5.00 -11.03 -14.17
CA TRP A 126 4.84 -12.41 -13.74
C TRP A 126 4.90 -13.39 -14.93
N SER A 127 5.56 -14.53 -14.73
CA SER A 127 5.52 -15.64 -15.68
C SER A 127 4.10 -16.18 -15.89
N PRO A 128 3.80 -16.84 -17.01
CA PRO A 128 2.47 -17.42 -17.24
C PRO A 128 2.01 -18.36 -16.10
N VAL A 129 2.93 -19.17 -15.56
CA VAL A 129 2.64 -20.08 -14.44
C VAL A 129 2.28 -19.32 -13.18
N ALA A 130 3.04 -18.27 -12.84
CA ALA A 130 2.72 -17.43 -11.69
C ALA A 130 1.38 -16.68 -11.86
N ARG A 131 1.09 -16.21 -13.08
CA ARG A 131 -0.21 -15.58 -13.41
C ARG A 131 -1.36 -16.55 -13.25
N ALA A 132 -1.22 -17.80 -13.69
CA ALA A 132 -2.23 -18.84 -13.50
C ALA A 132 -2.44 -19.15 -12.01
N TRP A 133 -1.36 -19.22 -11.23
CA TRP A 133 -1.42 -19.40 -9.77
C TRP A 133 -2.17 -18.25 -9.07
N PHE A 134 -1.86 -16.99 -9.41
CA PHE A 134 -2.56 -15.84 -8.83
C PHE A 134 -4.03 -15.78 -9.28
N TRP A 135 -4.32 -16.09 -10.53
CA TRP A 135 -5.70 -16.16 -11.02
C TRP A 135 -6.51 -17.22 -10.26
N PHE A 136 -5.94 -18.41 -10.04
CA PHE A 136 -6.58 -19.46 -9.24
C PHE A 136 -6.82 -19.00 -7.80
N ASN A 137 -5.83 -18.36 -7.17
CA ASN A 137 -5.96 -17.87 -5.80
C ASN A 137 -6.90 -16.66 -5.69
N ASP A 138 -7.06 -15.83 -6.72
CA ASP A 138 -8.10 -14.79 -6.80
C ASP A 138 -9.50 -15.42 -6.64
N TRP A 139 -9.78 -16.50 -7.38
CA TRP A 139 -11.02 -17.26 -7.24
C TRP A 139 -11.15 -17.93 -5.87
N MET A 140 -10.07 -18.51 -5.35
CA MET A 140 -10.11 -19.13 -4.02
C MET A 140 -10.34 -18.10 -2.92
N GLY A 141 -9.76 -16.93 -2.99
CA GLY A 141 -10.05 -15.82 -2.09
C GLY A 141 -11.52 -15.40 -2.15
N CYS A 142 -12.04 -15.24 -3.37
CA CYS A 142 -13.46 -14.96 -3.59
C CYS A 142 -14.38 -16.05 -3.00
N LEU A 143 -14.04 -17.31 -3.10
CA LEU A 143 -14.85 -18.41 -2.59
C LEU A 143 -14.77 -18.54 -1.06
N LEU A 144 -13.55 -18.52 -0.52
CA LEU A 144 -13.27 -18.97 0.83
C LEU A 144 -13.34 -17.85 1.90
N GLY A 145 -13.10 -16.59 1.55
CA GLY A 145 -13.23 -15.47 2.48
C GLY A 145 -14.68 -15.29 2.97
N ASN A 146 -14.87 -15.08 4.26
CA ASN A 146 -16.16 -14.69 4.85
C ASN A 146 -16.50 -13.22 4.50
N LYS A 147 -15.49 -12.36 4.56
CA LYS A 147 -15.51 -10.98 4.07
C LYS A 147 -14.26 -10.74 3.22
N LEU A 148 -14.41 -9.88 2.22
CA LEU A 148 -13.31 -9.47 1.33
C LEU A 148 -13.13 -7.97 1.47
N VAL A 149 -11.88 -7.53 1.51
CA VAL A 149 -11.55 -6.11 1.47
C VAL A 149 -10.97 -5.81 0.10
N ALA A 150 -11.57 -4.85 -0.59
CA ALA A 150 -11.03 -4.21 -1.78
C ALA A 150 -10.44 -2.85 -1.36
N ASP A 151 -9.24 -2.54 -1.76
CA ASP A 151 -8.57 -1.28 -1.39
C ASP A 151 -8.89 -0.13 -2.35
N ASN A 152 -9.65 -0.42 -3.41
CA ASN A 152 -10.01 0.55 -4.45
C ASN A 152 -11.33 0.13 -5.12
N PRO A 153 -12.18 1.06 -5.58
CA PRO A 153 -13.40 0.72 -6.32
C PRO A 153 -13.15 -0.16 -7.54
N GLY A 154 -12.07 0.06 -8.30
CA GLY A 154 -11.72 -0.80 -9.44
C GLY A 154 -11.45 -2.26 -9.03
N ILE A 155 -10.96 -2.50 -7.80
CA ILE A 155 -10.84 -3.84 -7.24
C ILE A 155 -12.22 -4.36 -6.79
N ALA A 156 -13.05 -3.51 -6.17
CA ALA A 156 -14.40 -3.90 -5.79
C ALA A 156 -15.26 -4.29 -7.02
N ASP A 157 -15.14 -3.56 -8.11
CA ASP A 157 -15.79 -3.86 -9.39
C ASP A 157 -15.31 -5.20 -9.97
N HIS A 158 -13.98 -5.46 -9.91
CA HIS A 158 -13.43 -6.77 -10.28
C HIS A 158 -14.06 -7.88 -9.44
N LEU A 159 -14.14 -7.73 -8.12
CA LEU A 159 -14.76 -8.72 -7.23
C LEU A 159 -16.26 -8.87 -7.48
N ALA A 160 -16.95 -7.81 -7.88
CA ALA A 160 -18.34 -7.88 -8.30
C ALA A 160 -18.52 -8.78 -9.53
N THR A 161 -17.58 -8.77 -10.50
CA THR A 161 -17.61 -9.72 -11.64
C THR A 161 -17.42 -11.17 -11.21
N ARG A 162 -16.88 -11.43 -10.01
CA ARG A 162 -16.75 -12.76 -9.39
C ARG A 162 -18.01 -13.16 -8.60
N GLY A 163 -19.06 -12.34 -8.59
CA GLY A 163 -20.32 -12.60 -7.88
C GLY A 163 -20.25 -12.41 -6.35
N VAL A 164 -19.21 -11.74 -5.84
CA VAL A 164 -18.95 -11.63 -4.39
C VAL A 164 -19.17 -10.23 -3.82
N ALA A 165 -19.85 -9.32 -4.54
CA ALA A 165 -20.11 -7.95 -4.12
C ALA A 165 -20.72 -7.84 -2.70
N LYS A 166 -21.69 -8.70 -2.35
CA LYS A 166 -22.37 -8.69 -1.03
C LYS A 166 -21.44 -8.95 0.17
N LYS A 167 -20.29 -9.57 -0.03
CA LYS A 167 -19.31 -9.82 1.02
C LYS A 167 -18.04 -8.98 0.89
N THR A 168 -17.98 -8.14 -0.12
CA THR A 168 -16.88 -7.19 -0.36
C THR A 168 -17.16 -5.88 0.37
N VAL A 169 -16.13 -5.35 1.02
CA VAL A 169 -16.12 -4.02 1.64
C VAL A 169 -14.95 -3.26 1.04
N MET A 170 -15.17 -2.02 0.61
CA MET A 170 -14.11 -1.16 0.12
C MET A 170 -13.48 -0.42 1.30
N ILE A 171 -12.18 -0.64 1.54
CA ILE A 171 -11.38 0.05 2.55
C ILE A 171 -10.02 0.34 1.93
N PRO A 172 -9.68 1.61 1.67
CA PRO A 172 -8.44 1.99 1.02
C PRO A 172 -7.21 1.74 1.90
N TYR A 173 -6.03 1.91 1.33
CA TYR A 173 -4.82 2.05 2.11
C TYR A 173 -4.79 3.41 2.81
N GLY A 174 -4.36 3.44 4.07
CA GLY A 174 -4.21 4.67 4.85
C GLY A 174 -2.76 5.04 5.08
N ALA A 175 -2.50 6.32 5.32
CA ALA A 175 -1.17 6.81 5.67
C ALA A 175 -1.21 7.83 6.82
N ASP A 176 -0.04 8.15 7.36
CA ASP A 176 0.12 9.21 8.34
C ASP A 176 0.07 10.58 7.68
N CYS A 177 -0.51 11.55 8.36
CA CYS A 177 -0.40 12.96 8.00
C CYS A 177 0.96 13.50 8.44
N VAL A 178 1.76 13.99 7.51
CA VAL A 178 3.07 14.57 7.78
C VAL A 178 2.94 16.07 7.96
N LEU A 179 2.91 16.53 9.22
CA LEU A 179 2.80 17.96 9.55
C LEU A 179 4.15 18.66 9.66
N LYS A 180 5.22 17.89 9.86
CA LYS A 180 6.59 18.38 9.97
C LYS A 180 7.58 17.31 9.57
N ALA A 181 8.73 17.72 9.05
CA ALA A 181 9.84 16.85 8.75
C ALA A 181 11.17 17.55 9.09
N ASP A 182 12.20 16.75 9.34
CA ASP A 182 13.54 17.29 9.61
C ASP A 182 14.23 17.68 8.30
N VAL A 183 14.49 18.97 8.13
CA VAL A 183 15.19 19.51 6.96
C VAL A 183 16.63 18.99 6.85
N SER A 184 17.26 18.64 7.96
CA SER A 184 18.63 18.12 7.96
C SER A 184 18.77 16.80 7.19
N ALA A 185 17.68 16.02 7.08
CA ALA A 185 17.62 14.80 6.28
C ALA A 185 17.88 15.03 4.78
N LEU A 186 17.67 16.26 4.28
CA LEU A 186 17.93 16.63 2.89
C LEU A 186 19.42 16.92 2.61
N ALA A 187 20.18 17.31 3.62
CA ALA A 187 21.57 17.77 3.48
C ALA A 187 22.48 16.73 2.81
N LYS A 188 22.30 15.45 3.18
CA LYS A 188 23.04 14.31 2.60
C LYS A 188 22.92 14.21 1.08
N TYR A 189 21.82 14.70 0.51
CA TYR A 189 21.52 14.64 -0.91
C TYR A 189 21.73 15.99 -1.63
N GLY A 190 22.23 17.01 -0.93
CA GLY A 190 22.43 18.35 -1.48
C GLY A 190 21.12 18.98 -1.97
N LEU A 191 20.01 18.72 -1.25
CA LEU A 191 18.67 19.20 -1.58
C LEU A 191 18.26 20.33 -0.64
N ARG A 192 17.42 21.24 -1.15
CA ARG A 192 16.80 22.32 -0.38
C ARG A 192 15.27 22.19 -0.45
N PRO A 193 14.56 22.57 0.62
CA PRO A 193 13.10 22.56 0.63
C PRO A 193 12.49 23.32 -0.56
N ASN A 194 11.49 22.74 -1.19
CA ASN A 194 10.76 23.32 -2.32
C ASN A 194 11.61 23.63 -3.58
N GLU A 195 12.82 23.03 -3.70
CA GLU A 195 13.65 23.14 -4.90
C GLU A 195 13.76 21.82 -5.68
N PHE A 196 12.91 20.86 -5.36
CA PHE A 196 12.88 19.55 -6.04
C PHE A 196 11.48 18.94 -6.13
N CYS A 197 11.35 18.00 -7.06
CA CYS A 197 10.22 17.09 -7.21
C CYS A 197 10.67 15.67 -6.89
N THR A 198 9.75 14.74 -6.59
CA THR A 198 10.10 13.36 -6.24
C THR A 198 9.36 12.33 -7.09
N VAL A 199 10.04 11.22 -7.37
CA VAL A 199 9.51 9.93 -7.84
C VAL A 199 9.95 8.87 -6.84
N ILE A 200 9.02 8.15 -6.23
CA ILE A 200 9.33 7.07 -5.28
C ILE A 200 8.66 5.79 -5.76
N ALA A 201 9.42 4.97 -6.48
CA ALA A 201 8.92 3.72 -7.04
C ALA A 201 10.07 2.74 -7.34
N ARG A 202 9.75 1.47 -7.44
CA ARG A 202 10.68 0.48 -8.00
C ARG A 202 10.90 0.77 -9.48
N PRO A 203 12.14 0.64 -9.99
CA PRO A 203 12.45 0.90 -11.40
C PRO A 203 11.92 -0.23 -12.31
N GLU A 204 10.59 -0.26 -12.48
CA GLU A 204 9.85 -1.20 -13.32
C GLU A 204 9.05 -0.43 -14.38
N PRO A 205 8.88 -0.98 -15.60
CA PRO A 205 8.15 -0.29 -16.70
C PRO A 205 6.75 0.15 -16.31
N GLU A 206 6.04 -0.65 -15.50
CA GLU A 206 4.68 -0.34 -15.04
C GLU A 206 4.59 0.90 -14.14
N ASN A 207 5.73 1.49 -13.74
CA ASN A 207 5.79 2.69 -12.91
C ASN A 207 6.15 3.96 -13.71
N SER A 208 6.23 3.89 -15.05
CA SER A 208 6.45 4.99 -16.01
C SER A 208 7.58 5.95 -15.64
N ILE A 209 8.63 5.44 -14.96
CA ILE A 209 9.73 6.30 -14.50
C ILE A 209 10.53 6.81 -15.70
N LEU A 210 10.69 5.98 -16.74
CA LEU A 210 11.39 6.37 -17.96
C LEU A 210 10.72 7.57 -18.62
N GLU A 211 9.41 7.51 -18.78
CA GLU A 211 8.59 8.56 -19.38
C GLU A 211 8.69 9.86 -18.57
N ILE A 212 8.63 9.76 -17.24
CA ILE A 212 8.76 10.92 -16.34
C ILE A 212 10.15 11.54 -16.46
N VAL A 213 11.22 10.73 -16.42
CA VAL A 213 12.60 11.21 -16.52
C VAL A 213 12.87 11.83 -17.90
N GLN A 214 12.39 11.21 -18.98
CA GLN A 214 12.52 11.74 -20.34
C GLN A 214 11.86 13.10 -20.49
N GLU A 215 10.57 13.23 -20.08
CA GLU A 215 9.84 14.49 -20.21
C GLU A 215 10.43 15.59 -19.31
N PHE A 216 10.84 15.24 -18.10
CA PHE A 216 11.48 16.20 -17.18
C PHE A 216 12.79 16.73 -17.75
N SER A 217 13.59 15.86 -18.40
CA SER A 217 14.93 16.17 -18.91
C SER A 217 14.95 16.94 -20.23
N LYS A 218 13.83 17.07 -20.94
CA LYS A 218 13.79 17.77 -22.26
C LYS A 218 14.22 19.23 -22.20
N ARG A 219 14.10 19.88 -21.03
CA ARG A 219 14.56 21.26 -20.81
C ARG A 219 14.88 21.50 -19.34
N LYS A 220 15.64 22.56 -19.05
CA LYS A 220 15.91 22.99 -17.69
C LYS A 220 14.62 23.47 -17.02
N ARG A 221 14.39 22.98 -15.78
CA ARG A 221 13.20 23.28 -14.97
C ARG A 221 13.46 24.21 -13.80
N GLY A 222 14.74 24.47 -13.49
CA GLY A 222 15.15 25.26 -12.32
C GLY A 222 14.87 24.55 -10.98
N CYS A 223 14.61 23.25 -11.01
CA CYS A 223 14.46 22.40 -9.83
C CYS A 223 14.94 20.98 -10.15
N LYS A 224 15.29 20.22 -9.11
CA LYS A 224 15.75 18.82 -9.28
C LYS A 224 14.58 17.84 -9.36
N LEU A 225 14.74 16.75 -10.13
CA LEU A 225 13.90 15.56 -10.04
C LEU A 225 14.66 14.51 -9.23
N VAL A 226 14.20 14.22 -8.03
CA VAL A 226 14.80 13.22 -7.12
C VAL A 226 14.09 11.89 -7.33
N VAL A 227 14.82 10.92 -7.83
CA VAL A 227 14.31 9.58 -8.17
C VAL A 227 14.83 8.57 -7.15
N LEU A 228 13.90 8.02 -6.36
CA LEU A 228 14.18 6.93 -5.41
C LEU A 228 13.91 5.59 -6.07
N GLY A 229 14.80 4.63 -5.85
CA GLY A 229 14.71 3.27 -6.35
C GLY A 229 16.09 2.63 -6.43
N ASP A 230 16.14 1.32 -6.53
CA ASP A 230 17.41 0.60 -6.69
C ASP A 230 17.83 0.56 -8.16
N TYR A 231 18.83 1.37 -8.51
CA TYR A 231 19.45 1.44 -9.82
C TYR A 231 20.86 0.77 -9.84
N SER A 232 21.24 0.07 -8.77
CA SER A 232 22.48 -0.72 -8.75
C SER A 232 22.42 -1.82 -9.85
N ASN A 233 23.56 -2.12 -10.44
CA ASN A 233 23.69 -3.10 -11.54
C ASN A 233 22.66 -2.87 -12.66
N ALA A 234 22.51 -1.63 -13.10
CA ALA A 234 21.48 -1.23 -14.05
C ALA A 234 21.65 -1.90 -15.41
N THR A 235 20.68 -2.70 -15.81
CA THR A 235 20.53 -3.30 -17.14
C THR A 235 19.09 -3.09 -17.64
N GLY A 236 18.86 -3.29 -18.91
CA GLY A 236 17.51 -3.23 -19.49
C GLY A 236 16.79 -1.91 -19.18
N TYR A 237 15.65 -1.97 -18.51
CA TYR A 237 14.84 -0.80 -18.18
C TYR A 237 15.56 0.21 -17.28
N LYS A 238 16.24 -0.27 -16.23
CA LYS A 238 17.01 0.59 -15.32
C LYS A 238 18.06 1.42 -16.07
N LYS A 239 18.79 0.78 -17.00
CA LYS A 239 19.80 1.47 -17.81
C LYS A 239 19.16 2.55 -18.68
N ARG A 240 18.04 2.26 -19.35
CA ARG A 240 17.32 3.26 -20.15
C ARG A 240 16.89 4.47 -19.36
N VAL A 241 16.45 4.27 -18.11
CA VAL A 241 16.07 5.37 -17.19
C VAL A 241 17.28 6.25 -16.86
N LEU A 242 18.44 5.63 -16.56
CA LEU A 242 19.68 6.37 -16.29
C LEU A 242 20.17 7.14 -17.50
N ASP A 243 20.14 6.50 -18.70
CA ASP A 243 20.61 7.10 -19.96
C ASP A 243 19.70 8.26 -20.42
N ALA A 244 18.45 8.32 -19.97
CA ALA A 244 17.49 9.38 -20.29
C ALA A 244 17.59 10.61 -19.37
N ALA A 245 18.37 10.54 -18.31
CA ALA A 245 18.44 11.58 -17.29
C ALA A 245 19.27 12.79 -17.73
N GLY A 246 18.71 13.99 -17.63
CA GLY A 246 19.43 15.24 -17.76
C GLY A 246 20.07 15.69 -16.43
N ASP A 247 20.74 16.82 -16.46
CA ASP A 247 21.56 17.37 -15.35
C ASP A 247 20.76 17.63 -14.05
N GLU A 248 19.44 17.86 -14.15
CA GLU A 248 18.57 18.15 -13.01
C GLU A 248 17.98 16.86 -12.38
N VAL A 249 18.25 15.66 -12.93
CA VAL A 249 17.77 14.39 -12.39
C VAL A 249 18.80 13.80 -11.42
N VAL A 250 18.35 13.48 -10.20
CA VAL A 250 19.22 12.96 -9.14
C VAL A 250 18.69 11.60 -8.66
N PHE A 251 19.48 10.55 -8.85
CA PHE A 251 19.19 9.21 -8.34
C PHE A 251 19.79 9.05 -6.95
N VAL A 252 18.96 8.87 -5.94
CA VAL A 252 19.38 8.77 -4.53
C VAL A 252 19.42 7.33 -4.00
N GLY A 253 19.15 6.36 -4.87
CA GLY A 253 19.11 4.94 -4.50
C GLY A 253 17.82 4.55 -3.78
N ALA A 254 17.79 3.32 -3.25
CA ALA A 254 16.71 2.86 -2.40
C ALA A 254 16.93 3.39 -0.98
N ILE A 255 15.94 4.08 -0.43
CA ILE A 255 15.97 4.63 0.93
C ILE A 255 14.85 3.98 1.74
N TYR A 256 15.21 3.33 2.84
CA TYR A 256 14.27 2.65 3.76
C TYR A 256 14.11 3.40 5.09
N ASP A 257 14.92 4.44 5.33
CA ASP A 257 14.77 5.32 6.48
C ASP A 257 13.50 6.16 6.33
N LYS A 258 12.51 5.88 7.18
CA LYS A 258 11.20 6.53 7.14
C LYS A 258 11.29 8.05 7.33
N ALA A 259 12.20 8.53 8.19
CA ALA A 259 12.36 9.95 8.44
C ALA A 259 12.88 10.68 7.18
N VAL A 260 13.85 10.08 6.49
CA VAL A 260 14.38 10.61 5.23
C VAL A 260 13.34 10.61 4.13
N VAL A 261 12.60 9.49 3.94
CA VAL A 261 11.55 9.39 2.91
C VAL A 261 10.42 10.37 3.18
N SER A 262 10.03 10.54 4.46
CA SER A 262 9.03 11.53 4.87
C SER A 262 9.50 12.96 4.58
N ALA A 263 10.76 13.30 4.85
CA ALA A 263 11.33 14.62 4.54
C ALA A 263 11.38 14.88 3.03
N LEU A 264 11.77 13.87 2.23
CA LEU A 264 11.78 13.99 0.76
C LEU A 264 10.37 14.25 0.19
N ARG A 265 9.33 13.62 0.74
CA ARG A 265 7.94 13.94 0.36
C ARG A 265 7.53 15.32 0.86
N PHE A 266 7.71 15.60 2.14
CA PHE A 266 7.23 16.84 2.77
C PHE A 266 7.79 18.10 2.12
N PHE A 267 9.07 18.09 1.74
CA PHE A 267 9.73 19.23 1.11
C PHE A 267 9.71 19.21 -0.44
N SER A 268 9.08 18.23 -1.05
CA SER A 268 8.93 18.13 -2.50
C SER A 268 7.86 19.10 -3.01
N LYS A 269 8.11 19.79 -4.12
CA LYS A 269 7.11 20.63 -4.81
C LYS A 269 5.99 19.79 -5.38
N VAL A 270 6.38 18.76 -6.15
CA VAL A 270 5.48 17.88 -6.90
C VAL A 270 5.92 16.44 -6.72
N TYR A 271 4.98 15.57 -6.46
CA TYR A 271 5.17 14.13 -6.45
C TYR A 271 4.69 13.52 -7.77
N PHE A 272 5.55 12.77 -8.44
CA PHE A 272 5.20 12.04 -9.66
C PHE A 272 4.81 10.60 -9.33
N HIS A 273 3.64 10.17 -9.78
CA HIS A 273 3.10 8.84 -9.57
C HIS A 273 2.78 8.14 -10.89
N GLY A 274 3.77 7.48 -11.48
CA GLY A 274 3.64 6.85 -12.79
C GLY A 274 3.02 5.45 -12.81
N HIS A 275 2.56 4.91 -11.67
CA HIS A 275 2.03 3.54 -11.60
C HIS A 275 0.80 3.37 -12.48
N THR A 276 0.85 2.37 -13.39
CA THR A 276 -0.23 2.04 -14.32
C THR A 276 -1.12 0.90 -13.85
N VAL A 277 -0.72 0.18 -12.80
CA VAL A 277 -1.39 -1.01 -12.25
C VAL A 277 -1.48 -0.94 -10.74
N GLY A 278 -2.41 -1.69 -10.16
CA GLY A 278 -2.59 -1.82 -8.71
C GLY A 278 -3.96 -1.32 -8.27
N GLY A 279 -4.16 -1.23 -6.95
CA GLY A 279 -5.32 -0.64 -6.29
C GLY A 279 -4.97 0.75 -5.74
N THR A 280 -5.22 0.97 -4.45
CA THR A 280 -4.74 2.15 -3.73
C THR A 280 -3.26 2.01 -3.41
N ASN A 281 -2.41 2.73 -4.15
CA ASN A 281 -0.97 2.60 -3.97
C ASN A 281 -0.49 3.35 -2.71
N PRO A 282 0.20 2.68 -1.77
CA PRO A 282 0.70 3.30 -0.54
C PRO A 282 1.51 4.56 -0.78
N SER A 283 2.42 4.54 -1.77
CA SER A 283 3.31 5.67 -2.04
C SER A 283 2.57 6.92 -2.51
N LEU A 284 1.41 6.75 -3.19
CA LEU A 284 0.54 7.86 -3.58
C LEU A 284 -0.15 8.47 -2.35
N VAL A 285 -0.74 7.62 -1.51
CA VAL A 285 -1.44 8.07 -0.30
C VAL A 285 -0.48 8.74 0.68
N GLU A 286 0.74 8.21 0.83
CA GLU A 286 1.79 8.81 1.66
C GLU A 286 2.24 10.19 1.13
N ALA A 287 2.28 10.37 -0.20
CA ALA A 287 2.57 11.68 -0.81
C ALA A 287 1.42 12.68 -0.57
N MET A 288 0.17 12.21 -0.60
CA MET A 288 -1.00 13.02 -0.23
C MET A 288 -0.94 13.42 1.26
N GLY A 289 -0.59 12.49 2.13
CA GLY A 289 -0.40 12.73 3.58
C GLY A 289 0.72 13.74 3.89
N ALA A 290 1.72 13.85 3.01
CA ALA A 290 2.75 14.88 3.06
C ALA A 290 2.30 16.21 2.41
N GLY A 291 1.11 16.27 1.78
CA GLY A 291 0.53 17.45 1.19
C GLY A 291 1.15 17.86 -0.16
N ASN A 292 1.70 16.89 -0.92
CA ASN A 292 2.23 17.18 -2.25
C ASN A 292 1.15 17.50 -3.26
N ALA A 293 1.42 18.40 -4.20
CA ALA A 293 0.75 18.38 -5.49
C ALA A 293 1.19 17.14 -6.27
N VAL A 294 0.28 16.47 -6.94
CA VAL A 294 0.55 15.17 -7.58
C VAL A 294 0.29 15.21 -9.08
N ILE A 295 1.28 14.77 -9.86
CA ILE A 295 1.11 14.39 -11.26
C ILE A 295 1.07 12.85 -11.30
N ALA A 296 -0.05 12.27 -11.74
CA ALA A 296 -0.24 10.83 -11.73
C ALA A 296 -0.63 10.27 -13.10
N HIS A 297 -0.25 9.00 -13.38
CA HIS A 297 -0.80 8.28 -14.52
C HIS A 297 -2.33 8.20 -14.42
N GLY A 298 -3.05 8.49 -15.51
CA GLY A 298 -4.51 8.69 -15.56
C GLY A 298 -5.35 7.41 -15.53
N ASN A 299 -4.87 6.31 -14.95
CA ASN A 299 -5.66 5.09 -14.83
C ASN A 299 -6.79 5.22 -13.79
N ILE A 300 -7.73 4.28 -13.81
CA ILE A 300 -8.92 4.29 -12.96
C ILE A 300 -8.61 4.30 -11.45
N TYR A 301 -7.52 3.66 -11.04
CA TYR A 301 -7.12 3.57 -9.64
C TYR A 301 -6.62 4.90 -9.11
N ASN A 302 -5.66 5.52 -9.81
CA ASN A 302 -5.10 6.82 -9.44
C ASN A 302 -6.14 7.95 -9.54
N ARG A 303 -7.03 7.90 -10.55
CA ARG A 303 -8.13 8.85 -10.68
C ARG A 303 -9.08 8.79 -9.50
N TRP A 304 -9.37 7.60 -8.98
CA TRP A 304 -10.19 7.49 -7.78
C TRP A 304 -9.46 8.00 -6.53
N VAL A 305 -8.19 7.66 -6.35
CA VAL A 305 -7.42 8.09 -5.17
C VAL A 305 -7.36 9.61 -5.10
N LEU A 306 -6.97 10.27 -6.17
CA LEU A 306 -6.77 11.72 -6.20
C LEU A 306 -8.06 12.50 -6.48
N GLY A 307 -9.00 11.95 -7.26
CA GLY A 307 -10.19 12.69 -7.68
C GLY A 307 -9.83 14.01 -8.37
N GLY A 308 -10.46 15.09 -7.97
CA GLY A 308 -10.16 16.45 -8.47
C GLY A 308 -8.86 17.07 -7.95
N ALA A 309 -8.15 16.40 -7.03
CA ALA A 309 -6.89 16.87 -6.47
C ALA A 309 -5.65 16.45 -7.27
N GLY A 310 -5.81 15.64 -8.33
CA GLY A 310 -4.71 15.15 -9.17
C GLY A 310 -4.61 15.88 -10.51
N THR A 311 -3.38 16.00 -11.02
CA THR A 311 -3.09 16.31 -12.42
C THR A 311 -2.70 14.99 -13.10
N TYR A 312 -3.33 14.67 -14.25
CA TYR A 312 -3.19 13.34 -14.85
C TYR A 312 -2.49 13.39 -16.21
N PHE A 313 -1.81 12.28 -16.53
CA PHE A 313 -1.23 12.04 -17.86
C PHE A 313 -1.47 10.61 -18.33
N GLU A 314 -1.68 10.45 -19.62
CA GLU A 314 -1.73 9.15 -20.32
C GLU A 314 -0.80 9.17 -21.55
N SER A 315 -0.25 10.35 -21.86
CA SER A 315 0.71 10.56 -22.94
C SER A 315 1.87 11.45 -22.51
N PRO A 316 3.03 11.40 -23.22
CA PRO A 316 4.14 12.31 -22.98
C PRO A 316 3.76 13.79 -23.10
N ALA A 317 2.86 14.13 -24.03
CA ALA A 317 2.41 15.51 -24.22
C ALA A 317 1.61 16.04 -23.02
N GLU A 318 0.71 15.20 -22.46
CA GLU A 318 -0.03 15.54 -21.24
C GLU A 318 0.91 15.65 -20.03
N LEU A 319 1.91 14.76 -19.92
CA LEU A 319 2.91 14.83 -18.87
C LEU A 319 3.72 16.14 -18.96
N ALA A 320 4.16 16.51 -20.17
CA ALA A 320 4.85 17.77 -20.41
C ALA A 320 4.00 18.97 -19.96
N SER A 321 2.72 19.00 -20.37
CA SER A 321 1.77 20.06 -19.99
C SER A 321 1.56 20.13 -18.48
N ALA A 322 1.38 18.97 -17.82
CA ALA A 322 1.21 18.88 -16.37
C ALA A 322 2.43 19.45 -15.61
N ILE A 323 3.63 19.12 -16.07
CA ILE A 323 4.88 19.64 -15.49
C ILE A 323 4.94 21.17 -15.63
N GLU A 324 4.64 21.70 -16.84
CA GLU A 324 4.65 23.14 -17.09
C GLU A 324 3.68 23.89 -16.17
N VAL A 325 2.45 23.39 -16.07
CA VAL A 325 1.41 24.06 -15.26
C VAL A 325 1.81 24.07 -13.79
N LEU A 326 2.23 22.92 -13.22
CA LEU A 326 2.51 22.86 -11.78
C LEU A 326 3.85 23.49 -11.37
N LEU A 327 4.85 23.54 -12.27
CA LEU A 327 6.12 24.19 -11.96
C LEU A 327 6.14 25.68 -12.33
N GLY A 328 5.29 26.10 -13.29
CA GLY A 328 5.23 27.47 -13.80
C GLY A 328 4.28 28.38 -13.03
N ASP A 329 3.31 27.84 -12.30
CA ASP A 329 2.28 28.62 -11.61
C ASP A 329 2.19 28.22 -10.12
N SER A 330 2.66 29.11 -9.25
CA SER A 330 2.69 28.90 -7.80
C SER A 330 1.29 28.88 -7.17
N GLU A 331 0.31 29.56 -7.74
CA GLU A 331 -1.07 29.57 -7.22
C GLU A 331 -1.75 28.24 -7.53
N VAL A 332 -1.58 27.74 -8.77
CA VAL A 332 -2.07 26.41 -9.16
C VAL A 332 -1.41 25.33 -8.30
N LEU A 333 -0.09 25.41 -8.08
CA LEU A 333 0.63 24.47 -7.23
C LEU A 333 0.06 24.46 -5.80
N ALA A 334 -0.09 25.62 -5.18
CA ALA A 334 -0.62 25.75 -3.83
C ALA A 334 -2.07 25.25 -3.72
N ARG A 335 -2.90 25.55 -4.72
CA ARG A 335 -4.27 25.03 -4.82
C ARG A 335 -4.30 23.50 -4.88
N MET A 336 -3.47 22.89 -5.73
CA MET A 336 -3.41 21.43 -5.85
C MET A 336 -2.92 20.77 -4.57
N GLN A 337 -1.95 21.35 -3.87
CA GLN A 337 -1.51 20.88 -2.56
C GLN A 337 -2.64 20.93 -1.51
N ALA A 338 -3.43 22.01 -1.51
CA ALA A 338 -4.58 22.14 -0.60
C ALA A 338 -5.65 21.07 -0.87
N LEU A 339 -6.04 20.88 -2.14
CA LEU A 339 -7.00 19.86 -2.55
C LEU A 339 -6.52 18.44 -2.20
N THR A 340 -5.24 18.18 -2.37
CA THR A 340 -4.63 16.88 -2.03
C THR A 340 -4.73 16.61 -0.52
N ARG A 341 -4.44 17.62 0.33
CA ARG A 341 -4.61 17.49 1.79
C ARG A 341 -6.07 17.27 2.18
N GLU A 342 -6.99 18.03 1.60
CA GLU A 342 -8.43 17.87 1.85
C GLU A 342 -8.89 16.45 1.51
N ARG A 343 -8.55 15.95 0.32
CA ARG A 343 -8.87 14.59 -0.12
C ARG A 343 -8.24 13.53 0.79
N PHE A 344 -6.99 13.72 1.20
CA PHE A 344 -6.30 12.84 2.14
C PHE A 344 -7.05 12.76 3.49
N HIS A 345 -7.37 13.90 4.08
CA HIS A 345 -8.08 13.95 5.34
C HIS A 345 -9.49 13.35 5.25
N ALA A 346 -10.17 13.48 4.12
CA ALA A 346 -11.49 12.88 3.93
C ALA A 346 -11.44 11.34 3.95
N GLU A 347 -10.47 10.71 3.26
CA GLU A 347 -10.55 9.29 2.91
C GLU A 347 -9.39 8.41 3.44
N PHE A 348 -8.18 8.96 3.64
CA PHE A 348 -6.96 8.16 3.72
C PHE A 348 -6.20 8.27 5.05
N GLU A 349 -6.75 8.98 6.03
CA GLU A 349 -6.13 9.01 7.37
C GLU A 349 -6.06 7.61 7.97
N LEU A 350 -4.89 7.26 8.47
CA LEU A 350 -4.59 5.92 8.98
C LEU A 350 -5.59 5.47 10.05
N GLU A 351 -5.96 6.36 10.97
CA GLU A 351 -6.91 6.06 12.04
C GLU A 351 -8.31 5.73 11.51
N LYS A 352 -8.79 6.46 10.48
CA LYS A 352 -10.07 6.19 9.82
C LYS A 352 -10.07 4.83 9.12
N VAL A 353 -8.99 4.52 8.41
CA VAL A 353 -8.83 3.23 7.73
C VAL A 353 -8.79 2.08 8.74
N HIS A 354 -8.03 2.24 9.82
CA HIS A 354 -7.98 1.23 10.89
C HIS A 354 -9.34 1.00 11.56
N ALA A 355 -10.10 2.07 11.83
CA ALA A 355 -11.44 1.96 12.40
C ALA A 355 -12.40 1.18 11.49
N GLN A 356 -12.30 1.36 10.15
CA GLN A 356 -13.09 0.58 9.20
C GLN A 356 -12.73 -0.91 9.22
N TYR A 357 -11.44 -1.26 9.28
CA TYR A 357 -11.02 -2.66 9.45
C TYR A 357 -11.49 -3.24 10.78
N GLU A 358 -11.34 -2.52 11.89
CA GLU A 358 -11.83 -2.95 13.20
C GLU A 358 -13.33 -3.24 13.17
N LEU A 359 -14.12 -2.37 12.54
CA LEU A 359 -15.56 -2.58 12.38
C LEU A 359 -15.88 -3.85 11.59
N VAL A 360 -15.13 -4.16 10.53
CA VAL A 360 -15.29 -5.42 9.78
C VAL A 360 -15.00 -6.63 10.68
N MET A 361 -13.94 -6.58 11.51
CA MET A 361 -13.60 -7.66 12.43
C MET A 361 -14.66 -7.84 13.51
N MET A 362 -15.17 -6.76 14.08
CA MET A 362 -16.25 -6.78 15.09
C MET A 362 -17.53 -7.42 14.51
N ARG A 363 -17.93 -7.01 13.30
CA ARG A 363 -19.11 -7.58 12.62
C ARG A 363 -18.95 -9.06 12.30
N LEU A 364 -17.73 -9.49 11.99
CA LEU A 364 -17.46 -10.90 11.72
C LEU A 364 -17.60 -11.78 12.97
N THR A 365 -17.40 -11.21 14.15
CA THR A 365 -17.49 -11.92 15.44
C THR A 365 -18.85 -11.75 16.14
N ASP A 366 -19.89 -11.24 15.46
CA ASP A 366 -21.26 -11.00 16.00
C ASP A 366 -21.29 -10.06 17.23
N ARG A 367 -20.36 -9.13 17.34
CA ARG A 367 -20.22 -8.22 18.46
C ARG A 367 -20.85 -6.83 18.24
N LEU A 368 -21.77 -6.70 17.29
CA LEU A 368 -22.43 -5.44 16.94
C LEU A 368 -23.28 -4.83 18.08
N ALA A 369 -23.71 -5.63 19.05
CA ALA A 369 -24.58 -5.17 20.16
C ALA A 369 -23.91 -4.19 21.14
N THR A 370 -22.58 -3.98 21.02
CA THR A 370 -21.80 -3.17 21.97
C THR A 370 -20.99 -2.04 21.32
N ILE A 371 -21.27 -1.67 20.05
CA ILE A 371 -20.51 -0.62 19.35
C ILE A 371 -20.89 0.76 19.90
N PRO A 372 -19.96 1.57 20.44
CA PRO A 372 -20.22 2.96 20.81
C PRO A 372 -20.70 3.77 19.60
N ALA A 373 -21.66 4.68 19.80
CA ALA A 373 -22.27 5.54 18.77
C ALA A 373 -21.27 6.34 17.89
N ARG A 374 -20.00 6.43 18.31
CA ARG A 374 -18.93 7.11 17.56
C ARG A 374 -18.58 6.49 16.20
N LEU A 375 -18.92 5.24 15.96
CA LEU A 375 -18.57 4.54 14.69
C LEU A 375 -19.73 4.49 13.68
N ASN A 376 -20.95 4.86 14.10
CA ASN A 376 -22.14 4.82 13.22
C ASN A 376 -22.16 5.95 12.16
N GLY A 377 -21.41 7.02 12.33
CA GLY A 377 -21.39 8.16 11.41
C GLY A 377 -20.50 7.96 10.15
N ILE A 378 -19.73 6.87 10.07
CA ILE A 378 -18.76 6.67 8.99
C ILE A 378 -19.36 5.98 7.76
N ASN A 379 -20.56 5.36 7.88
CA ASN A 379 -21.08 4.43 6.85
C ASN A 379 -22.20 4.95 5.95
N GLU A 380 -22.74 6.16 6.13
CA GLU A 380 -23.87 6.63 5.29
C GLU A 380 -23.47 7.44 4.05
N GLY A 381 -22.19 7.84 3.93
CA GLY A 381 -21.72 8.67 2.82
C GLY A 381 -21.17 7.94 1.59
N ALA A 382 -20.92 6.63 1.68
CA ALA A 382 -20.19 5.90 0.62
C ALA A 382 -21.10 5.08 -0.35
N ALA A 383 -22.42 5.10 -0.14
CA ALA A 383 -23.35 4.26 -0.94
C ALA A 383 -24.08 5.01 -2.08
N THR A 384 -23.86 6.33 -2.22
CA THR A 384 -24.51 7.11 -3.29
C THR A 384 -23.53 8.17 -3.83
N ARG A 385 -22.71 7.76 -4.79
CA ARG A 385 -22.26 8.59 -5.93
C ARG A 385 -21.40 7.77 -6.89
#